data_b0edab36def1c36e0168255646f176b4
#
_entry.id   b0edab36def1c36e0168255646f176b4
#
_cell.length_a   1.000
_cell.length_b   1.000
_cell.length_c   1.000
_cell.angle_alpha   90.00
_cell.angle_beta   90.00
_cell.angle_gamma   90.00
#
_symmetry.space_group_name_H-M   'P 1'
#
loop_
_entity.id
_entity.type
_entity.pdbx_description
1 polymer ?
#
loop_
_entity_poly.entity_id
_entity_poly.type
_entity_poly.pdbx_seq_one_letter_code
_entity_poly.pdbx_strand_id
1 'polypeptide(L)'
;MTINAEHVQLTEEVDGKIVELMYVEVWDGLYAPIGIRKPEGKGPFPVILMAAGNGGEGMRWIRDAVKNRAYIMDRLVEAGMACVWLRYRTEVELGYNNGGKMVRDMRQGHQMFNRSPLEYEDEIAVADYLKTLPWVDSDKVGMIGMSHGGEMALKITSEYQGLAAAVASEPAAHEFLALTPDDTVFLNTDTQLRNIEEMQMAEVDKVRGRIDMNIAQARVASIDTPILVMGRDEDHLQGIFRTSYDLLNEAGKDVEWVSYDHDFHGYVFPVRGEDGEYELNDVQIGAIDHVVQWLQVKLG
;
A
#
# COMPACT_ATOMS: atom_id res chain seq x y z
N MET A 1 6.41 -3.96 -25.65
CA MET A 1 7.43 -2.88 -25.78
C MET A 1 7.92 -2.60 -24.38
N THR A 2 9.17 -2.81 -24.06
CA THR A 2 9.68 -2.57 -22.69
C THR A 2 9.95 -1.07 -22.56
N ILE A 3 9.22 -0.38 -21.68
CA ILE A 3 9.53 0.98 -21.32
C ILE A 3 10.80 0.92 -20.46
N ASN A 4 11.87 1.57 -20.88
CA ASN A 4 13.14 1.62 -20.17
C ASN A 4 13.37 3.04 -19.59
N ALA A 5 14.48 3.24 -18.88
CA ALA A 5 14.82 4.52 -18.28
C ALA A 5 14.90 5.70 -19.29
N GLU A 6 14.95 5.42 -20.59
CA GLU A 6 14.90 6.44 -21.65
C GLU A 6 13.48 6.99 -21.87
N HIS A 7 12.47 6.37 -21.27
CA HIS A 7 11.05 6.76 -21.40
C HIS A 7 10.52 7.54 -20.18
N VAL A 8 11.40 8.09 -19.34
CA VAL A 8 10.98 9.03 -18.29
C VAL A 8 10.26 10.21 -18.96
N GLN A 9 8.97 10.37 -18.63
CA GLN A 9 8.14 11.38 -19.29
C GLN A 9 8.37 12.79 -18.75
N LEU A 10 8.68 12.87 -17.46
CA LEU A 10 8.89 14.13 -16.76
C LEU A 10 9.87 13.92 -15.61
N THR A 11 10.78 14.88 -15.45
CA THR A 11 11.64 15.00 -14.28
C THR A 11 11.25 16.26 -13.54
N GLU A 12 10.98 16.16 -12.25
CA GLU A 12 10.69 17.29 -11.37
C GLU A 12 11.76 17.39 -10.29
N GLU A 13 12.03 18.60 -9.81
CA GLU A 13 12.85 18.83 -8.62
C GLU A 13 11.94 19.15 -7.44
N VAL A 14 12.09 18.39 -6.37
CA VAL A 14 11.35 18.57 -5.12
C VAL A 14 12.36 18.63 -3.98
N ASP A 15 12.43 19.75 -3.29
CA ASP A 15 13.37 20.00 -2.18
C ASP A 15 14.86 19.73 -2.57
N GLY A 16 15.25 20.16 -3.77
CA GLY A 16 16.60 19.95 -4.30
C GLY A 16 16.91 18.53 -4.78
N LYS A 17 15.91 17.64 -4.79
CA LYS A 17 16.04 16.22 -5.18
C LYS A 17 15.25 15.94 -6.45
N ILE A 18 15.83 15.12 -7.33
CA ILE A 18 15.19 14.73 -8.58
C ILE A 18 14.17 13.64 -8.35
N VAL A 19 13.00 13.79 -8.94
CA VAL A 19 11.95 12.79 -9.04
C VAL A 19 11.67 12.49 -10.50
N GLU A 20 11.67 11.22 -10.87
CA GLU A 20 11.33 10.74 -12.21
C GLU A 20 9.86 10.30 -12.23
N LEU A 21 9.06 10.88 -13.13
CA LEU A 21 7.65 10.57 -13.32
C LEU A 21 7.46 9.82 -14.65
N MET A 22 6.83 8.67 -14.61
CA MET A 22 6.63 7.86 -15.82
C MET A 22 5.39 6.97 -15.74
N TYR A 23 5.02 6.41 -16.90
CA TYR A 23 4.03 5.37 -16.99
C TYR A 23 4.69 4.03 -17.29
N VAL A 24 4.28 2.99 -16.59
CA VAL A 24 4.71 1.60 -16.80
C VAL A 24 3.60 0.86 -17.53
N GLU A 25 3.94 0.19 -18.62
CA GLU A 25 3.00 -0.70 -19.29
C GLU A 25 2.74 -1.93 -18.40
N VAL A 26 1.46 -2.19 -18.15
CA VAL A 26 1.00 -3.33 -17.36
C VAL A 26 0.51 -4.46 -18.26
N TRP A 27 0.18 -5.61 -17.70
CA TRP A 27 -0.01 -6.87 -18.44
C TRP A 27 -1.06 -6.83 -19.55
N ASP A 28 -2.09 -6.00 -19.42
CA ASP A 28 -3.13 -5.86 -20.44
C ASP A 28 -2.86 -4.76 -21.47
N GLY A 29 -1.64 -4.21 -21.49
CA GLY A 29 -1.20 -3.20 -22.43
C GLY A 29 -1.65 -1.78 -22.11
N LEU A 30 -2.22 -1.55 -20.92
CA LEU A 30 -2.48 -0.23 -20.38
C LEU A 30 -1.31 0.27 -19.53
N TYR A 31 -1.43 1.42 -18.89
CA TYR A 31 -0.31 2.09 -18.23
C TYR A 31 -0.64 2.52 -16.82
N ALA A 32 0.19 2.13 -15.85
CA ALA A 32 0.13 2.59 -14.46
C ALA A 32 1.13 3.74 -14.23
N PRO A 33 0.72 4.84 -13.57
CA PRO A 33 1.61 5.97 -13.27
C PRO A 33 2.48 5.65 -12.07
N ILE A 34 3.77 6.03 -12.14
CA ILE A 34 4.72 5.92 -11.04
C ILE A 34 5.55 7.18 -10.88
N GLY A 35 6.05 7.40 -9.64
CA GLY A 35 7.00 8.45 -9.31
C GLY A 35 8.18 7.89 -8.53
N ILE A 36 9.40 8.05 -9.06
CA ILE A 36 10.63 7.43 -8.58
C ILE A 36 11.54 8.47 -7.93
N ARG A 37 12.06 8.15 -6.75
CA ARG A 37 13.21 8.82 -6.16
C ARG A 37 14.26 7.78 -5.78
N LYS A 38 15.52 8.05 -6.08
CA LYS A 38 16.61 7.11 -5.85
C LYS A 38 17.84 7.80 -5.25
N PRO A 39 18.71 7.06 -4.54
CA PRO A 39 19.99 7.58 -4.08
C PRO A 39 20.87 8.02 -5.26
N GLU A 40 21.84 8.89 -4.96
CA GLU A 40 22.89 9.22 -5.93
C GLU A 40 23.76 8.00 -6.25
N GLY A 41 24.19 7.88 -7.48
CA GLY A 41 25.07 6.80 -7.94
C GLY A 41 24.44 5.88 -8.98
N LYS A 42 25.13 4.77 -9.24
CA LYS A 42 24.74 3.84 -10.29
C LYS A 42 23.87 2.66 -9.80
N GLY A 43 23.83 2.43 -8.48
CA GLY A 43 23.22 1.25 -7.91
C GLY A 43 24.08 -0.02 -8.11
N PRO A 44 23.51 -1.25 -8.09
CA PRO A 44 22.08 -1.47 -7.87
C PRO A 44 21.61 -1.10 -6.45
N PHE A 45 20.40 -0.59 -6.34
CA PHE A 45 19.78 -0.21 -5.06
C PHE A 45 18.62 -1.15 -4.72
N PRO A 46 18.38 -1.47 -3.45
CA PRO A 46 17.08 -1.95 -3.00
C PRO A 46 16.00 -0.94 -3.39
N VAL A 47 14.82 -1.43 -3.73
CA VAL A 47 13.69 -0.57 -4.15
C VAL A 47 12.45 -0.85 -3.32
N ILE A 48 11.80 0.21 -2.85
CA ILE A 48 10.57 0.14 -2.07
C ILE A 48 9.41 0.70 -2.90
N LEU A 49 8.46 -0.17 -3.24
CA LEU A 49 7.14 0.24 -3.72
C LEU A 49 6.35 0.87 -2.59
N MET A 50 5.68 1.98 -2.86
CA MET A 50 4.82 2.65 -1.89
C MET A 50 3.40 2.76 -2.43
N ALA A 51 2.47 2.10 -1.73
CA ALA A 51 1.06 2.05 -2.07
C ALA A 51 0.22 2.76 -0.99
N ALA A 52 -0.43 3.84 -1.37
CA ALA A 52 -1.29 4.60 -0.47
C ALA A 52 -2.67 3.96 -0.32
N GLY A 53 -3.48 4.50 0.59
CA GLY A 53 -4.90 4.18 0.71
C GLY A 53 -5.71 4.57 -0.53
N ASN A 54 -7.02 4.40 -0.44
CA ASN A 54 -7.95 4.77 -1.51
C ASN A 54 -7.80 6.25 -1.93
N GLY A 55 -7.97 6.51 -3.21
CA GLY A 55 -7.92 7.85 -3.81
C GLY A 55 -7.73 7.71 -5.31
N GLY A 56 -8.07 8.71 -6.10
CA GLY A 56 -8.02 8.66 -7.55
C GLY A 56 -6.92 9.52 -8.16
N GLU A 57 -7.15 9.99 -9.39
CA GLU A 57 -6.41 11.01 -10.13
C GLU A 57 -5.07 10.59 -10.79
N GLY A 58 -4.67 9.33 -10.74
CA GLY A 58 -3.54 8.81 -11.53
C GLY A 58 -2.24 9.60 -11.38
N MET A 59 -1.65 10.02 -12.49
CA MET A 59 -0.39 10.79 -12.50
C MET A 59 -0.49 12.11 -11.72
N ARG A 60 -1.67 12.73 -11.65
CA ARG A 60 -1.85 13.94 -10.85
C ARG A 60 -1.64 13.66 -9.37
N TRP A 61 -2.18 12.54 -8.88
CA TRP A 61 -1.97 12.09 -7.51
C TRP A 61 -0.48 11.76 -7.26
N ILE A 62 0.20 11.07 -8.20
CA ILE A 62 1.64 10.77 -8.09
C ILE A 62 2.46 12.05 -7.96
N ARG A 63 2.18 13.05 -8.80
CA ARG A 63 2.86 14.36 -8.73
C ARG A 63 2.63 15.09 -7.41
N ASP A 64 1.44 14.95 -6.85
CA ASP A 64 1.13 15.46 -5.52
C ASP A 64 1.87 14.68 -4.43
N ALA A 65 1.84 13.37 -4.48
CA ALA A 65 2.48 12.51 -3.49
C ALA A 65 4.00 12.69 -3.40
N VAL A 66 4.69 12.80 -4.54
CA VAL A 66 6.15 13.03 -4.54
C VAL A 66 6.57 14.38 -3.95
N LYS A 67 5.64 15.33 -3.84
CA LYS A 67 5.85 16.64 -3.20
C LYS A 67 5.42 16.62 -1.74
N ASN A 68 4.17 16.25 -1.52
CA ASN A 68 3.51 16.42 -0.23
C ASN A 68 3.72 15.25 0.73
N ARG A 69 4.24 14.10 0.23
CA ARG A 69 4.62 12.92 1.01
C ARG A 69 6.11 12.56 0.83
N ALA A 70 6.94 13.58 0.60
CA ALA A 70 8.38 13.41 0.34
C ALA A 70 9.14 12.92 1.57
N TYR A 71 8.65 13.16 2.79
CA TYR A 71 9.36 12.80 4.03
C TYR A 71 9.78 11.32 4.06
N ILE A 72 8.85 10.40 3.84
CA ILE A 72 9.17 8.96 3.82
C ILE A 72 10.13 8.60 2.67
N MET A 73 9.99 9.27 1.50
CA MET A 73 10.92 9.06 0.38
C MET A 73 12.34 9.48 0.78
N ASP A 74 12.47 10.59 1.48
CA ASP A 74 13.76 11.10 1.93
C ASP A 74 14.42 10.13 2.92
N ARG A 75 13.65 9.62 3.89
CA ARG A 75 14.14 8.64 4.87
C ARG A 75 14.62 7.34 4.20
N LEU A 76 13.89 6.85 3.20
CA LEU A 76 14.28 5.66 2.44
C LEU A 76 15.54 5.91 1.61
N VAL A 77 15.63 7.05 0.93
CA VAL A 77 16.80 7.41 0.11
C VAL A 77 18.06 7.62 0.98
N GLU A 78 17.93 8.27 2.13
CA GLU A 78 19.00 8.42 3.12
C GLU A 78 19.49 7.06 3.65
N ALA A 79 18.59 6.08 3.73
CA ALA A 79 18.90 4.70 4.10
C ALA A 79 19.49 3.87 2.93
N GLY A 80 19.71 4.47 1.76
CA GLY A 80 20.29 3.82 0.59
C GLY A 80 19.31 3.05 -0.29
N MET A 81 18.01 3.19 -0.07
CA MET A 81 16.95 2.53 -0.84
C MET A 81 16.30 3.51 -1.82
N ALA A 82 16.07 3.07 -3.05
CA ALA A 82 15.20 3.81 -3.95
C ALA A 82 13.73 3.58 -3.56
N CYS A 83 12.85 4.51 -3.89
CA CYS A 83 11.45 4.41 -3.56
C CYS A 83 10.57 4.86 -4.72
N VAL A 84 9.41 4.23 -4.85
CA VAL A 84 8.52 4.37 -5.99
C VAL A 84 7.08 4.49 -5.51
N TRP A 85 6.50 5.67 -5.65
CA TRP A 85 5.04 5.82 -5.55
C TRP A 85 4.38 5.21 -6.76
N LEU A 86 3.33 4.44 -6.54
CA LEU A 86 2.46 3.92 -7.58
C LEU A 86 0.99 4.28 -7.30
N ARG A 87 0.16 4.18 -8.34
CA ARG A 87 -1.28 4.43 -8.21
C ARG A 87 -2.07 3.41 -9.02
N TYR A 88 -3.14 2.93 -8.43
CA TYR A 88 -4.01 1.92 -9.02
C TYR A 88 -4.75 2.48 -10.23
N ARG A 89 -4.67 1.76 -11.32
CA ARG A 89 -5.32 2.13 -12.58
C ARG A 89 -6.84 2.15 -12.47
N THR A 90 -7.42 1.21 -11.75
CA THR A 90 -8.87 1.14 -11.53
C THR A 90 -9.46 2.38 -10.88
N GLU A 91 -8.71 3.03 -10.01
CA GLU A 91 -9.12 4.30 -9.40
C GLU A 91 -9.01 5.48 -10.37
N VAL A 92 -8.14 5.40 -11.36
CA VAL A 92 -8.04 6.41 -12.43
C VAL A 92 -9.23 6.30 -13.37
N GLU A 93 -9.51 5.11 -13.84
CA GLU A 93 -10.54 4.86 -14.86
C GLU A 93 -11.96 4.98 -14.32
N LEU A 94 -12.19 4.43 -13.13
CA LEU A 94 -13.52 4.41 -12.53
C LEU A 94 -13.80 5.59 -11.59
N GLY A 95 -12.77 6.32 -11.18
CA GLY A 95 -12.87 7.49 -10.31
C GLY A 95 -13.43 7.17 -8.93
N TYR A 96 -12.58 6.93 -7.94
CA TYR A 96 -13.05 6.75 -6.56
C TYR A 96 -13.90 7.96 -6.13
N ASN A 97 -15.18 7.72 -5.82
CA ASN A 97 -16.18 8.74 -5.47
C ASN A 97 -16.48 9.83 -6.53
N ASN A 98 -15.87 9.78 -7.73
CA ASN A 98 -16.02 10.82 -8.74
C ASN A 98 -16.72 10.36 -10.02
N GLY A 99 -17.04 9.09 -10.14
CA GLY A 99 -17.47 8.46 -11.40
C GLY A 99 -18.97 8.48 -11.70
N GLY A 100 -19.74 9.37 -11.16
CA GLY A 100 -21.19 9.36 -11.33
C GLY A 100 -21.89 8.27 -10.50
N LYS A 101 -23.20 8.32 -10.40
CA LYS A 101 -23.98 7.51 -9.46
C LYS A 101 -23.77 6.01 -9.64
N MET A 102 -23.86 5.52 -10.86
CA MET A 102 -23.77 4.07 -11.14
C MET A 102 -22.39 3.49 -10.84
N VAL A 103 -21.33 4.19 -11.22
CA VAL A 103 -19.95 3.78 -10.97
C VAL A 103 -19.62 3.84 -9.48
N ARG A 104 -20.08 4.88 -8.81
CA ARG A 104 -19.91 5.06 -7.37
C ARG A 104 -20.59 3.94 -6.57
N ASP A 105 -21.84 3.63 -6.90
CA ASP A 105 -22.61 2.59 -6.22
C ASP A 105 -21.94 1.21 -6.40
N MET A 106 -21.51 0.89 -7.61
CA MET A 106 -20.78 -0.34 -7.90
C MET A 106 -19.48 -0.44 -7.09
N ARG A 107 -18.68 0.60 -7.05
CA ARG A 107 -17.41 0.58 -6.34
C ARG A 107 -17.58 0.40 -4.84
N GLN A 108 -18.45 1.13 -4.21
CA GLN A 108 -18.67 1.00 -2.76
C GLN A 108 -19.23 -0.38 -2.40
N GLY A 109 -20.00 -1.01 -3.26
CA GLY A 109 -20.44 -2.38 -3.08
C GLY A 109 -19.31 -3.41 -3.20
N HIS A 110 -18.40 -3.23 -4.14
CA HIS A 110 -17.32 -4.18 -4.43
C HIS A 110 -16.06 -3.98 -3.57
N GLN A 111 -15.70 -2.77 -3.24
CA GLN A 111 -14.46 -2.47 -2.53
C GLN A 111 -14.36 -3.09 -1.15
N MET A 112 -15.45 -3.38 -0.49
CA MET A 112 -15.40 -3.97 0.84
C MET A 112 -14.99 -5.44 0.84
N PHE A 113 -15.40 -6.19 -0.17
CA PHE A 113 -15.34 -7.65 -0.14
C PHE A 113 -14.82 -8.26 -1.43
N ASN A 114 -14.60 -7.46 -2.45
CA ASN A 114 -14.25 -7.96 -3.78
C ASN A 114 -13.46 -6.89 -4.56
N ARG A 115 -12.20 -6.73 -4.20
CA ARG A 115 -11.29 -5.81 -4.88
C ARG A 115 -11.06 -6.26 -6.32
N SER A 116 -10.91 -5.31 -7.23
CA SER A 116 -10.56 -5.64 -8.59
C SER A 116 -9.17 -6.29 -8.65
N PRO A 117 -9.01 -7.44 -9.29
CA PRO A 117 -7.70 -8.04 -9.52
C PRO A 117 -6.71 -7.09 -10.19
N LEU A 118 -7.18 -6.15 -11.01
CA LEU A 118 -6.34 -5.18 -11.69
C LEU A 118 -5.54 -4.28 -10.73
N GLU A 119 -5.98 -4.12 -9.49
CA GLU A 119 -5.26 -3.27 -8.52
C GLU A 119 -3.92 -3.90 -8.14
N TYR A 120 -3.89 -5.17 -7.75
CA TYR A 120 -2.63 -5.83 -7.40
C TYR A 120 -1.85 -6.33 -8.61
N GLU A 121 -2.51 -6.63 -9.74
CA GLU A 121 -1.84 -6.95 -10.98
C GLU A 121 -1.01 -5.77 -11.50
N ASP A 122 -1.52 -4.54 -11.40
CA ASP A 122 -0.77 -3.33 -11.75
C ASP A 122 0.48 -3.18 -10.87
N GLU A 123 0.36 -3.43 -9.56
CA GLU A 123 1.49 -3.32 -8.63
C GLU A 123 2.55 -4.39 -8.89
N ILE A 124 2.14 -5.63 -9.17
CA ILE A 124 3.05 -6.72 -9.55
C ILE A 124 3.76 -6.39 -10.86
N ALA A 125 3.03 -5.88 -11.87
CA ALA A 125 3.62 -5.49 -13.14
C ALA A 125 4.65 -4.36 -12.97
N VAL A 126 4.39 -3.40 -12.09
CA VAL A 126 5.37 -2.35 -11.74
C VAL A 126 6.58 -2.95 -11.03
N ALA A 127 6.40 -3.88 -10.09
CA ALA A 127 7.50 -4.57 -9.42
C ALA A 127 8.39 -5.33 -10.42
N ASP A 128 7.78 -6.08 -11.33
CA ASP A 128 8.50 -6.81 -12.36
C ASP A 128 9.25 -5.88 -13.34
N TYR A 129 8.62 -4.77 -13.72
CA TYR A 129 9.28 -3.74 -14.52
C TYR A 129 10.51 -3.17 -13.80
N LEU A 130 10.40 -2.80 -12.53
CA LEU A 130 11.51 -2.25 -11.77
C LEU A 130 12.70 -3.22 -11.71
N LYS A 131 12.46 -4.52 -11.58
CA LYS A 131 13.50 -5.56 -11.60
C LYS A 131 14.27 -5.64 -12.91
N THR A 132 13.74 -5.10 -13.99
CA THR A 132 14.46 -5.04 -15.29
C THR A 132 15.42 -3.86 -15.38
N LEU A 133 15.36 -2.92 -14.46
CA LEU A 133 16.17 -1.70 -14.52
C LEU A 133 17.59 -1.94 -13.99
N PRO A 134 18.64 -1.44 -14.67
CA PRO A 134 20.03 -1.75 -14.32
C PRO A 134 20.50 -1.16 -12.98
N TRP A 135 19.76 -0.21 -12.43
CA TRP A 135 20.06 0.42 -11.13
C TRP A 135 19.27 -0.22 -9.96
N VAL A 136 18.44 -1.23 -10.23
CA VAL A 136 17.65 -1.94 -9.22
C VAL A 136 18.34 -3.26 -8.87
N ASP A 137 18.47 -3.53 -7.59
CA ASP A 137 18.78 -4.87 -7.09
C ASP A 137 17.50 -5.72 -7.15
N SER A 138 17.42 -6.58 -8.17
CA SER A 138 16.21 -7.36 -8.47
C SER A 138 15.78 -8.31 -7.35
N ASP A 139 16.69 -8.69 -6.47
CA ASP A 139 16.43 -9.57 -5.33
C ASP A 139 15.98 -8.78 -4.09
N LYS A 140 16.03 -7.44 -4.14
CA LYS A 140 15.77 -6.53 -3.02
C LYS A 140 14.64 -5.54 -3.33
N VAL A 141 13.56 -6.03 -3.88
CA VAL A 141 12.35 -5.23 -4.09
C VAL A 141 11.39 -5.48 -2.92
N GLY A 142 11.10 -4.44 -2.16
CA GLY A 142 10.15 -4.45 -1.04
C GLY A 142 8.95 -3.57 -1.29
N MET A 143 8.01 -3.58 -0.35
CA MET A 143 6.78 -2.79 -0.44
C MET A 143 6.39 -2.20 0.91
N ILE A 144 5.88 -0.98 0.91
CA ILE A 144 5.11 -0.38 2.01
C ILE A 144 3.72 -0.05 1.50
N GLY A 145 2.72 -0.65 2.13
CA GLY A 145 1.33 -0.32 1.84
C GLY A 145 0.61 0.25 3.06
N MET A 146 -0.28 1.21 2.87
CA MET A 146 -1.07 1.84 3.93
C MET A 146 -2.56 1.72 3.64
N SER A 147 -3.36 1.33 4.65
CA SER A 147 -4.81 1.19 4.52
C SER A 147 -5.16 0.18 3.40
N HIS A 148 -5.80 0.63 2.33
CA HIS A 148 -6.01 -0.19 1.14
C HIS A 148 -4.69 -0.72 0.55
N GLY A 149 -3.65 0.12 0.46
CA GLY A 149 -2.31 -0.32 0.04
C GLY A 149 -1.71 -1.38 0.99
N GLY A 150 -2.03 -1.31 2.28
CA GLY A 150 -1.67 -2.34 3.26
C GLY A 150 -2.37 -3.68 2.99
N GLU A 151 -3.64 -3.66 2.58
CA GLU A 151 -4.34 -4.85 2.08
C GLU A 151 -3.66 -5.40 0.82
N MET A 152 -3.29 -4.51 -0.12
CA MET A 152 -2.58 -4.93 -1.34
C MET A 152 -1.23 -5.58 -1.02
N ALA A 153 -0.47 -5.06 -0.05
CA ALA A 153 0.78 -5.69 0.38
C ALA A 153 0.55 -7.15 0.85
N LEU A 154 -0.49 -7.39 1.64
CA LEU A 154 -0.87 -8.74 2.08
C LEU A 154 -1.38 -9.63 0.92
N LYS A 155 -2.17 -9.08 0.02
CA LYS A 155 -2.68 -9.79 -1.16
C LYS A 155 -1.55 -10.17 -2.11
N ILE A 156 -0.69 -9.23 -2.45
CA ILE A 156 0.44 -9.45 -3.36
C ILE A 156 1.36 -10.53 -2.79
N THR A 157 1.72 -10.46 -1.52
CA THR A 157 2.59 -11.48 -0.89
C THR A 157 1.94 -12.86 -0.86
N SER A 158 0.61 -12.96 -0.92
CA SER A 158 -0.08 -14.25 -1.00
C SER A 158 -0.14 -14.85 -2.41
N GLU A 159 0.07 -14.07 -3.46
CA GLU A 159 -0.10 -14.49 -4.85
C GLU A 159 1.19 -14.38 -5.68
N TYR A 160 2.16 -13.58 -5.22
CA TYR A 160 3.40 -13.27 -5.93
C TYR A 160 4.61 -13.39 -5.01
N GLN A 161 5.57 -14.22 -5.39
CA GLN A 161 6.79 -14.52 -4.61
C GLN A 161 7.98 -13.60 -4.98
N GLY A 162 7.69 -12.43 -5.53
CA GLY A 162 8.72 -11.51 -6.04
C GLY A 162 9.10 -10.37 -5.10
N LEU A 163 8.49 -10.26 -3.92
CA LEU A 163 8.85 -9.26 -2.92
C LEU A 163 9.77 -9.86 -1.84
N ALA A 164 10.86 -9.17 -1.54
CA ALA A 164 11.82 -9.57 -0.51
C ALA A 164 11.37 -9.18 0.91
N ALA A 165 10.54 -8.16 1.05
CA ALA A 165 9.95 -7.73 2.32
C ALA A 165 8.68 -6.90 2.08
N ALA A 166 7.73 -6.91 3.01
CA ALA A 166 6.53 -6.10 2.92
C ALA A 166 6.15 -5.47 4.27
N VAL A 167 5.70 -4.23 4.24
CA VAL A 167 5.11 -3.53 5.38
C VAL A 167 3.65 -3.26 5.09
N ALA A 168 2.76 -3.81 5.90
CA ALA A 168 1.33 -3.59 5.85
C ALA A 168 0.94 -2.65 7.01
N SER A 169 0.91 -1.34 6.73
CA SER A 169 0.54 -0.33 7.71
C SER A 169 -0.96 -0.13 7.71
N GLU A 170 -1.58 -0.32 8.86
CA GLU A 170 -3.03 -0.13 9.07
C GLU A 170 -3.87 -0.83 7.96
N PRO A 171 -3.60 -2.13 7.65
CA PRO A 171 -4.14 -2.78 6.46
C PRO A 171 -5.66 -2.96 6.54
N ALA A 172 -6.40 -2.33 5.63
CA ALA A 172 -7.85 -2.54 5.49
C ALA A 172 -8.16 -3.91 4.85
N ALA A 173 -7.66 -4.98 5.46
CA ALA A 173 -7.48 -6.33 4.90
C ALA A 173 -8.77 -7.16 4.80
N HIS A 174 -9.87 -6.56 4.35
CA HIS A 174 -11.18 -7.21 4.28
C HIS A 174 -11.20 -8.39 3.31
N GLU A 175 -10.64 -8.21 2.12
CA GLU A 175 -10.56 -9.26 1.12
C GLU A 175 -9.48 -10.28 1.47
N PHE A 176 -8.30 -9.84 1.93
CA PHE A 176 -7.23 -10.75 2.35
C PHE A 176 -7.72 -11.74 3.42
N LEU A 177 -8.47 -11.26 4.40
CA LEU A 177 -9.10 -12.06 5.45
C LEU A 177 -10.36 -12.80 4.97
N ALA A 178 -10.79 -12.61 3.73
CA ALA A 178 -12.02 -13.19 3.20
C ALA A 178 -13.25 -12.93 4.11
N LEU A 179 -13.41 -11.68 4.56
CA LEU A 179 -14.53 -11.31 5.43
C LEU A 179 -15.86 -11.48 4.71
N THR A 180 -16.78 -12.16 5.34
CA THR A 180 -18.16 -12.28 4.85
C THR A 180 -18.93 -11.02 5.17
N PRO A 181 -19.63 -10.41 4.18
CA PRO A 181 -20.43 -9.23 4.43
C PRO A 181 -21.65 -9.55 5.30
N ASP A 182 -21.98 -8.64 6.20
CA ASP A 182 -23.30 -8.60 6.82
C ASP A 182 -24.14 -7.56 6.06
N ASP A 183 -24.89 -8.04 5.08
CA ASP A 183 -25.64 -7.18 4.16
C ASP A 183 -26.78 -6.40 4.85
N THR A 184 -27.19 -6.82 6.04
CA THR A 184 -28.30 -6.19 6.75
C THR A 184 -27.88 -5.00 7.61
N VAL A 185 -26.63 -4.99 8.07
CA VAL A 185 -26.15 -4.00 9.05
C VAL A 185 -25.49 -2.79 8.39
N PHE A 186 -24.91 -2.96 7.20
CA PHE A 186 -24.00 -1.96 6.62
C PHE A 186 -24.51 -1.29 5.35
N LEU A 187 -25.72 -1.59 4.94
CA LEU A 187 -26.34 -0.92 3.81
C LEU A 187 -27.05 0.35 4.29
N ASN A 188 -26.58 1.51 3.87
CA ASN A 188 -27.31 2.75 4.06
C ASN A 188 -28.54 2.73 3.17
N THR A 189 -29.74 2.73 3.78
CA THR A 189 -31.01 2.61 3.06
C THR A 189 -31.32 3.80 2.17
N ASP A 190 -30.81 4.96 2.48
CA ASP A 190 -31.08 6.20 1.74
C ASP A 190 -30.16 6.32 0.51
N THR A 191 -28.91 5.92 0.65
CA THR A 191 -27.92 5.98 -0.42
C THR A 191 -27.74 4.65 -1.15
N GLN A 192 -28.23 3.55 -0.58
CA GLN A 192 -27.98 2.16 -1.02
C GLN A 192 -26.48 1.81 -1.05
N LEU A 193 -25.67 2.51 -0.26
CA LEU A 193 -24.23 2.32 -0.19
C LEU A 193 -23.86 1.65 1.13
N ARG A 194 -22.85 0.81 1.08
CA ARG A 194 -22.25 0.23 2.29
C ARG A 194 -21.30 1.24 2.91
N ASN A 195 -21.38 1.39 4.23
CA ASN A 195 -20.44 2.23 4.96
C ASN A 195 -19.44 1.34 5.72
N ILE A 196 -18.22 1.30 5.21
CA ILE A 196 -17.11 0.54 5.83
C ILE A 196 -16.83 1.01 7.26
N GLU A 197 -16.86 2.31 7.48
CA GLU A 197 -16.52 2.90 8.77
C GLU A 197 -17.53 2.56 9.87
N GLU A 198 -18.79 2.29 9.52
CA GLU A 198 -19.82 1.84 10.46
C GLU A 198 -19.64 0.37 10.91
N MET A 199 -18.77 -0.39 10.25
CA MET A 199 -18.59 -1.81 10.54
C MET A 199 -17.92 -2.10 11.89
N GLN A 200 -17.33 -1.12 12.54
CA GLN A 200 -16.68 -1.25 13.84
C GLN A 200 -15.86 -2.54 13.99
N MET A 201 -14.83 -2.67 13.15
CA MET A 201 -13.95 -3.84 13.10
C MET A 201 -12.75 -3.73 14.08
N ALA A 202 -12.94 -3.02 15.19
CA ALA A 202 -11.90 -2.83 16.18
C ALA A 202 -11.64 -4.09 17.02
N GLU A 203 -12.64 -4.96 17.16
CA GLU A 203 -12.56 -6.14 18.02
C GLU A 203 -12.18 -7.40 17.23
N VAL A 204 -11.09 -8.05 17.63
CA VAL A 204 -10.55 -9.26 17.00
C VAL A 204 -11.60 -10.37 16.91
N ASP A 205 -12.34 -10.63 17.99
CA ASP A 205 -13.33 -11.70 18.01
C ASP A 205 -14.47 -11.49 17.00
N LYS A 206 -14.89 -10.25 16.81
CA LYS A 206 -15.89 -9.89 15.79
C LYS A 206 -15.36 -10.11 14.38
N VAL A 207 -14.12 -9.72 14.13
CA VAL A 207 -13.45 -9.95 12.84
C VAL A 207 -13.33 -11.46 12.58
N ARG A 208 -12.79 -12.22 13.53
CA ARG A 208 -12.61 -13.66 13.39
C ARG A 208 -13.93 -14.42 13.14
N GLY A 209 -15.02 -13.97 13.75
CA GLY A 209 -16.36 -14.55 13.53
C GLY A 209 -16.91 -14.37 12.11
N ARG A 210 -16.28 -13.55 11.29
CA ARG A 210 -16.72 -13.22 9.92
C ARG A 210 -15.77 -13.69 8.82
N ILE A 211 -14.66 -14.32 9.19
CA ILE A 211 -13.65 -14.80 8.23
C ILE A 211 -14.11 -16.12 7.61
N ASP A 212 -14.00 -16.23 6.28
CA ASP A 212 -13.90 -17.55 5.66
C ASP A 212 -12.49 -18.09 5.90
N MET A 213 -12.37 -18.89 6.97
CA MET A 213 -11.08 -19.43 7.41
C MET A 213 -10.40 -20.31 6.37
N ASN A 214 -11.14 -20.99 5.49
CA ASN A 214 -10.52 -21.83 4.45
C ASN A 214 -9.77 -20.95 3.43
N ILE A 215 -10.39 -19.85 3.01
CA ILE A 215 -9.80 -18.91 2.06
C ILE A 215 -8.64 -18.15 2.72
N ALA A 216 -8.86 -17.60 3.92
CA ALA A 216 -7.83 -16.83 4.62
C ALA A 216 -6.58 -17.69 4.92
N GLN A 217 -6.75 -18.92 5.40
CA GLN A 217 -5.64 -19.83 5.67
C GLN A 217 -4.90 -20.24 4.40
N ALA A 218 -5.59 -20.44 3.28
CA ALA A 218 -4.94 -20.75 2.00
C ALA A 218 -4.05 -19.58 1.54
N ARG A 219 -4.53 -18.34 1.67
CA ARG A 219 -3.74 -17.13 1.36
C ARG A 219 -2.52 -16.99 2.28
N VAL A 220 -2.73 -17.12 3.58
CA VAL A 220 -1.65 -17.08 4.58
C VAL A 220 -0.60 -18.17 4.30
N ALA A 221 -1.04 -19.39 3.96
CA ALA A 221 -0.13 -20.51 3.71
C ALA A 221 0.84 -20.23 2.54
N SER A 222 0.41 -19.49 1.53
CA SER A 222 1.22 -19.18 0.34
C SER A 222 2.24 -18.05 0.54
N ILE A 223 2.21 -17.35 1.68
CA ILE A 223 3.14 -16.23 1.95
C ILE A 223 4.50 -16.77 2.44
N ASP A 224 5.57 -16.41 1.76
CA ASP A 224 6.95 -16.65 2.18
C ASP A 224 7.73 -15.35 2.46
N THR A 225 7.20 -14.22 2.03
CA THR A 225 7.78 -12.88 2.24
C THR A 225 7.71 -12.48 3.72
N PRO A 226 8.79 -11.99 4.34
CA PRO A 226 8.75 -11.36 5.66
C PRO A 226 7.81 -10.15 5.68
N ILE A 227 6.97 -10.05 6.70
CA ILE A 227 5.95 -8.99 6.81
C ILE A 227 6.04 -8.26 8.16
N LEU A 228 6.04 -6.93 8.11
CA LEU A 228 5.75 -6.09 9.26
C LEU A 228 4.29 -5.63 9.16
N VAL A 229 3.46 -6.03 10.12
CA VAL A 229 2.08 -5.52 10.25
C VAL A 229 2.06 -4.42 11.30
N MET A 230 1.58 -3.25 10.91
CA MET A 230 1.50 -2.11 11.80
C MET A 230 0.04 -1.74 12.08
N GLY A 231 -0.28 -1.55 13.34
CA GLY A 231 -1.57 -1.06 13.80
C GLY A 231 -1.52 0.39 14.25
N ARG A 232 -2.70 0.94 14.54
CA ARG A 232 -2.89 2.20 15.22
C ARG A 232 -3.81 1.95 16.42
N ASP A 233 -3.36 2.34 17.61
CA ASP A 233 -4.14 2.14 18.83
C ASP A 233 -5.50 2.87 18.71
N GLU A 234 -6.56 2.22 19.17
CA GLU A 234 -7.94 2.72 19.10
C GLU A 234 -8.49 2.96 17.67
N ASP A 235 -7.82 2.45 16.61
CA ASP A 235 -8.40 2.50 15.27
C ASP A 235 -9.66 1.63 15.18
N HIS A 236 -10.68 2.14 14.46
CA HIS A 236 -11.92 1.40 14.21
C HIS A 236 -11.72 0.08 13.43
N LEU A 237 -10.57 -0.08 12.76
CA LEU A 237 -10.15 -1.30 12.06
C LEU A 237 -9.04 -2.08 12.80
N GLN A 238 -8.69 -1.73 14.03
CA GLN A 238 -7.60 -2.37 14.77
C GLN A 238 -7.76 -3.90 14.85
N GLY A 239 -8.98 -4.40 14.97
CA GLY A 239 -9.25 -5.84 14.95
C GLY A 239 -8.87 -6.52 13.64
N ILE A 240 -9.02 -5.84 12.50
CA ILE A 240 -8.58 -6.33 11.18
C ILE A 240 -7.06 -6.38 11.12
N PHE A 241 -6.38 -5.31 11.55
CA PHE A 241 -4.92 -5.25 11.55
C PHE A 241 -4.33 -6.37 12.42
N ARG A 242 -4.84 -6.49 13.64
CA ARG A 242 -4.40 -7.49 14.58
C ARG A 242 -4.70 -8.92 14.10
N THR A 243 -5.87 -9.18 13.54
CA THR A 243 -6.24 -10.50 13.02
C THR A 243 -5.36 -10.91 11.84
N SER A 244 -4.99 -9.96 10.98
CA SER A 244 -4.05 -10.23 9.88
C SER A 244 -2.70 -10.72 10.41
N TYR A 245 -2.16 -10.03 11.42
CA TYR A 245 -0.94 -10.49 12.10
C TYR A 245 -1.13 -11.85 12.77
N ASP A 246 -2.20 -12.03 13.54
CA ASP A 246 -2.43 -13.26 14.32
C ASP A 246 -2.47 -14.49 13.42
N LEU A 247 -3.16 -14.42 12.27
CA LEU A 247 -3.23 -15.56 11.33
C LEU A 247 -1.87 -15.88 10.71
N LEU A 248 -1.06 -14.87 10.38
CA LEU A 248 0.30 -15.06 9.88
C LEU A 248 1.19 -15.69 10.95
N ASN A 249 1.13 -15.19 12.17
CA ASN A 249 1.90 -15.71 13.30
C ASN A 249 1.48 -17.14 13.71
N GLU A 250 0.19 -17.44 13.75
CA GLU A 250 -0.36 -18.78 14.00
C GLU A 250 0.10 -19.79 12.94
N ALA A 251 0.28 -19.35 11.70
CA ALA A 251 0.82 -20.16 10.60
C ALA A 251 2.35 -20.27 10.60
N GLY A 252 3.04 -19.65 11.56
CA GLY A 252 4.50 -19.68 11.67
C GLY A 252 5.24 -18.89 10.59
N LYS A 253 4.61 -17.86 10.03
CA LYS A 253 5.23 -16.98 9.03
C LYS A 253 6.23 -16.02 9.68
N ASP A 254 7.21 -15.53 8.90
CA ASP A 254 8.12 -14.46 9.36
C ASP A 254 7.32 -13.13 9.38
N VAL A 255 6.70 -12.87 10.52
CA VAL A 255 5.83 -11.70 10.71
C VAL A 255 6.14 -11.01 12.04
N GLU A 256 6.16 -9.68 12.00
CA GLU A 256 6.31 -8.81 13.16
C GLU A 256 5.08 -7.92 13.32
N TRP A 257 4.76 -7.58 14.57
CA TRP A 257 3.65 -6.69 14.94
C TRP A 257 4.15 -5.49 15.71
N VAL A 258 3.64 -4.33 15.35
CA VAL A 258 3.78 -3.11 16.16
C VAL A 258 2.50 -2.29 16.03
N SER A 259 2.14 -1.58 17.09
CA SER A 259 1.04 -0.62 17.08
C SER A 259 1.49 0.68 17.73
N TYR A 260 1.00 1.79 17.25
CA TYR A 260 1.37 3.12 17.73
C TYR A 260 0.12 3.92 18.13
N ASP A 261 0.24 4.66 19.23
CA ASP A 261 -0.77 5.63 19.66
C ASP A 261 -0.61 6.91 18.83
N HIS A 262 -1.45 7.03 17.79
CA HIS A 262 -1.42 8.16 16.87
C HIS A 262 -2.83 8.53 16.39
N ASP A 263 -3.12 9.82 16.27
CA ASP A 263 -4.46 10.32 15.91
C ASP A 263 -4.84 10.08 14.45
N PHE A 264 -3.85 10.00 13.54
CA PHE A 264 -4.10 9.92 12.10
C PHE A 264 -3.91 8.52 11.54
N HIS A 265 -4.93 8.02 10.84
CA HIS A 265 -4.81 6.86 9.97
C HIS A 265 -3.85 7.16 8.81
N GLY A 266 -2.87 6.30 8.58
CA GLY A 266 -1.84 6.50 7.55
C GLY A 266 -0.63 7.30 8.01
N TYR A 267 -0.31 7.28 9.29
CA TYR A 267 0.77 8.04 9.90
C TYR A 267 2.16 7.77 9.32
N VAL A 268 2.40 6.63 8.67
CA VAL A 268 3.67 6.33 7.99
C VAL A 268 3.90 7.13 6.71
N PHE A 269 2.86 7.74 6.17
CA PHE A 269 2.92 8.60 4.99
C PHE A 269 2.49 10.03 5.32
N PRO A 270 3.29 10.76 6.12
CA PRO A 270 2.95 12.11 6.52
C PRO A 270 2.75 13.03 5.32
N VAL A 271 1.81 13.94 5.46
CA VAL A 271 1.48 14.93 4.43
C VAL A 271 1.98 16.28 4.88
N ARG A 272 2.63 17.00 3.95
CA ARG A 272 3.08 18.37 4.15
C ARG A 272 1.89 19.30 4.36
N GLY A 273 1.99 20.19 5.33
CA GLY A 273 0.98 21.22 5.58
C GLY A 273 0.92 22.31 4.49
N GLU A 274 -0.07 23.19 4.58
CA GLU A 274 -0.24 24.31 3.64
C GLU A 274 0.92 25.30 3.67
N ASP A 275 1.62 25.38 4.79
CA ASP A 275 2.83 26.19 4.97
C ASP A 275 4.09 25.58 4.34
N GLY A 276 3.98 24.37 3.81
CA GLY A 276 5.08 23.62 3.21
C GLY A 276 5.91 22.80 4.17
N GLU A 277 5.56 22.75 5.47
CA GLU A 277 6.28 22.02 6.49
C GLU A 277 5.55 20.71 6.89
N TYR A 278 6.27 19.80 7.55
CA TYR A 278 5.69 18.60 8.12
C TYR A 278 5.47 18.79 9.63
N GLU A 279 4.26 18.65 10.09
CA GLU A 279 3.93 18.61 11.53
C GLU A 279 4.03 17.17 12.04
N LEU A 280 5.23 16.74 12.40
CA LEU A 280 5.49 15.38 12.89
C LEU A 280 5.66 15.38 14.41
N ASN A 281 5.07 14.38 15.07
CA ASN A 281 5.36 14.10 16.48
C ASN A 281 6.40 12.98 16.61
N ASP A 282 6.93 12.81 17.82
CA ASP A 282 7.97 11.82 18.11
C ASP A 282 7.51 10.37 17.83
N VAL A 283 6.22 10.07 18.03
CA VAL A 283 5.63 8.75 17.76
C VAL A 283 5.68 8.45 16.27
N GLN A 284 5.27 9.41 15.45
CA GLN A 284 5.26 9.27 14.00
C GLN A 284 6.67 9.14 13.42
N ILE A 285 7.61 9.97 13.90
CA ILE A 285 9.03 9.88 13.52
C ILE A 285 9.58 8.50 13.89
N GLY A 286 9.34 8.05 15.14
CA GLY A 286 9.79 6.74 15.60
C GLY A 286 9.21 5.58 14.81
N ALA A 287 7.93 5.65 14.41
CA ALA A 287 7.29 4.65 13.58
C ALA A 287 7.89 4.57 12.16
N ILE A 288 8.15 5.71 11.55
CA ILE A 288 8.78 5.79 10.23
C ILE A 288 10.23 5.26 10.30
N ASP A 289 10.98 5.65 11.31
CA ASP A 289 12.36 5.15 11.53
C ASP A 289 12.37 3.64 11.74
N HIS A 290 11.39 3.09 12.48
CA HIS A 290 11.24 1.65 12.63
C HIS A 290 11.01 0.95 11.28
N VAL A 291 10.09 1.45 10.46
CA VAL A 291 9.84 0.91 9.10
C VAL A 291 11.12 0.91 8.27
N VAL A 292 11.84 2.03 8.23
CA VAL A 292 13.07 2.16 7.45
C VAL A 292 14.15 1.19 7.95
N GLN A 293 14.35 1.11 9.25
CA GLN A 293 15.32 0.18 9.85
C GLN A 293 14.95 -1.29 9.60
N TRP A 294 13.68 -1.63 9.74
CA TRP A 294 13.20 -2.98 9.49
C TRP A 294 13.44 -3.40 8.03
N LEU A 295 13.13 -2.52 7.08
CA LEU A 295 13.40 -2.75 5.66
C LEU A 295 14.91 -2.88 5.38
N GLN A 296 15.76 -2.04 5.99
CA GLN A 296 17.22 -2.18 5.87
C GLN A 296 17.71 -3.55 6.35
N VAL A 297 17.15 -4.07 7.45
CA VAL A 297 17.53 -5.39 7.98
C VAL A 297 17.06 -6.52 7.06
N LYS A 298 15.84 -6.45 6.54
CA LYS A 298 15.26 -7.51 5.70
C LYS A 298 15.82 -7.50 4.27
N LEU A 299 16.22 -6.34 3.76
CA LEU A 299 16.77 -6.20 2.41
C LEU A 299 18.33 -6.23 2.40
N GLY A 300 18.99 -6.12 3.52
CA GLY A 300 20.40 -6.41 3.76
C GLY A 300 21.38 -5.58 2.99
#